data_5f0911a7f166dae16df22fbb161cc790
#
_entry.id   5f0911a7f166dae16df22fbb161cc790
#
_cell.length_a   1.000
_cell.length_b   1.000
_cell.length_c   1.000
_cell.angle_alpha   90.00
_cell.angle_beta   90.00
_cell.angle_gamma   90.00
#
_symmetry.space_group_name_H-M   'P 1'
#
loop_
_entity.id
_entity.type
_entity.pdbx_description
1 polymer ?
#
loop_
_entity_poly.entity_id
_entity_poly.type
_entity_poly.pdbx_seq_one_letter_code
_entity_poly.pdbx_strand_id
1 'polypeptide(L)'
;TYTKTAVVKLKQMFATTGRWIEVRCDALRREPRYLLVKANSYLDKRRKMIELVKKLPHPMVVYINSPKEAEQIKKVLISAGLNSLETFTGNTKSAERERIIKEWTENKIDLIIATSAFGVGVDKEDVRTVLHLYIPDTPNQYYQELGRGGRDGLVSLSVMCINPADDIDSAYGRMSVVLKPETIWKRWVYMYKSPKTSWFKGMITIDTSVKPKEGTEDDGNALDIQWNVYVILLLRRYNLISIKSMVYDASS
;
A
#
# COMPACT_ATOMS: atom_id res chain seq x y z
N THR A 1 -7.26 10.48 -6.49
CA THR A 1 -6.80 10.44 -7.90
C THR A 1 -7.30 9.18 -8.57
N TYR A 2 -8.36 9.32 -9.37
CA TYR A 2 -8.91 8.19 -10.10
C TYR A 2 -8.24 8.07 -11.46
N THR A 3 -7.85 6.86 -11.85
CA THR A 3 -7.40 6.59 -13.22
C THR A 3 -8.59 6.68 -14.20
N LYS A 4 -8.32 6.92 -15.48
CA LYS A 4 -9.39 6.89 -16.52
C LYS A 4 -10.21 5.60 -16.46
N THR A 5 -9.55 4.46 -16.26
CA THR A 5 -10.22 3.15 -16.11
C THR A 5 -11.13 3.08 -14.89
N ALA A 6 -10.72 3.66 -13.75
CA ALA A 6 -11.55 3.72 -12.54
C ALA A 6 -12.81 4.59 -12.76
N VAL A 7 -12.68 5.74 -13.43
CA VAL A 7 -13.81 6.60 -13.78
C VAL A 7 -14.81 5.89 -14.68
N VAL A 8 -14.32 5.17 -15.71
CA VAL A 8 -15.20 4.36 -16.57
C VAL A 8 -15.98 3.34 -15.78
N LYS A 9 -15.33 2.62 -14.84
CA LYS A 9 -16.02 1.66 -13.97
C LYS A 9 -17.04 2.31 -13.05
N LEU A 10 -16.72 3.47 -12.44
CA LEU A 10 -17.67 4.21 -11.62
C LEU A 10 -18.89 4.62 -12.43
N LYS A 11 -18.70 5.12 -13.67
CA LYS A 11 -19.81 5.42 -14.58
C LYS A 11 -20.68 4.18 -14.86
N GLN A 12 -20.07 3.04 -15.14
CA GLN A 12 -20.79 1.79 -15.36
C GLN A 12 -21.60 1.32 -14.14
N MET A 13 -21.08 1.56 -12.93
CA MET A 13 -21.71 1.13 -11.68
C MET A 13 -22.83 2.08 -11.20
N PHE A 14 -22.66 3.38 -11.39
CA PHE A 14 -23.51 4.39 -10.74
C PHE A 14 -24.32 5.27 -11.70
N ALA A 15 -23.98 5.30 -13.00
CA ALA A 15 -24.70 6.13 -13.99
C ALA A 15 -25.81 5.37 -14.75
N THR A 16 -26.35 4.30 -14.17
CA THR A 16 -27.28 3.39 -14.86
C THR A 16 -28.69 4.01 -15.06
N THR A 17 -29.10 4.94 -14.23
CA THR A 17 -30.48 5.50 -14.23
C THR A 17 -30.55 7.01 -14.02
N GLY A 18 -29.42 7.69 -13.91
CA GLY A 18 -29.39 9.08 -13.52
C GLY A 18 -28.43 9.95 -14.33
N ARG A 19 -28.52 11.27 -14.11
CA ARG A 19 -27.60 12.24 -14.69
C ARG A 19 -26.23 12.12 -14.02
N TRP A 20 -25.20 11.71 -14.78
CA TRP A 20 -23.82 11.71 -14.31
C TRP A 20 -23.19 13.09 -14.51
N ILE A 21 -22.64 13.66 -13.45
CA ILE A 21 -21.86 14.89 -13.51
C ILE A 21 -20.44 14.55 -13.09
N GLU A 22 -19.48 14.81 -13.97
CA GLU A 22 -18.05 14.64 -13.70
C GLU A 22 -17.41 16.01 -13.53
N VAL A 23 -16.93 16.30 -12.32
CA VAL A 23 -16.12 17.48 -12.03
C VAL A 23 -14.67 17.03 -11.90
N ARG A 24 -13.78 17.59 -12.72
CA ARG A 24 -12.40 17.18 -12.82
C ARG A 24 -11.45 18.36 -12.65
N CYS A 25 -10.41 18.16 -11.86
CA CYS A 25 -9.28 19.07 -11.76
C CYS A 25 -8.01 18.28 -12.10
N ASP A 26 -7.36 18.61 -13.20
CA ASP A 26 -6.12 17.98 -13.66
C ASP A 26 -4.86 18.75 -13.20
N ALA A 27 -5.02 19.73 -12.30
CA ALA A 27 -3.91 20.47 -11.72
C ALA A 27 -3.27 19.71 -10.55
N LEU A 28 -1.95 19.73 -10.51
CA LEU A 28 -1.22 19.27 -9.33
C LEU A 28 -1.32 20.32 -8.23
N ARG A 29 -1.30 19.85 -6.98
CA ARG A 29 -1.23 20.73 -5.81
C ARG A 29 0.05 21.58 -5.84
N ARG A 30 -0.05 22.82 -5.38
CA ARG A 30 1.06 23.79 -5.38
C ARG A 30 1.83 23.84 -4.08
N GLU A 31 1.28 23.30 -3.00
CA GLU A 31 1.84 23.35 -1.66
C GLU A 31 3.10 22.46 -1.49
N PRO A 32 3.17 21.25 -2.07
CA PRO A 32 4.32 20.37 -1.89
C PRO A 32 5.57 20.90 -2.61
N ARG A 33 6.70 20.95 -1.88
CA ARG A 33 8.04 21.12 -2.43
C ARG A 33 8.76 19.78 -2.40
N TYR A 34 9.37 19.39 -3.50
CA TYR A 34 9.91 18.05 -3.69
C TYR A 34 11.42 18.06 -3.47
N LEU A 35 11.89 17.08 -2.67
CA LEU A 35 13.30 16.85 -2.40
C LEU A 35 13.64 15.37 -2.52
N LEU A 36 14.66 15.03 -3.29
CA LEU A 36 15.23 13.70 -3.37
C LEU A 36 16.59 13.66 -2.67
N VAL A 37 16.70 12.84 -1.63
CA VAL A 37 17.93 12.58 -0.88
C VAL A 37 18.41 11.18 -1.22
N LYS A 38 19.57 11.08 -1.85
CA LYS A 38 20.21 9.80 -2.20
C LYS A 38 21.18 9.39 -1.10
N ALA A 39 21.06 8.16 -0.65
CA ALA A 39 21.99 7.50 0.25
C ALA A 39 22.87 6.50 -0.51
N ASN A 40 24.09 6.30 -0.04
CA ASN A 40 25.07 5.41 -0.68
C ASN A 40 25.10 4.00 -0.04
N SER A 41 24.43 3.81 1.09
CA SER A 41 24.32 2.55 1.81
C SER A 41 23.13 2.58 2.77
N TYR A 42 22.79 1.42 3.33
CA TYR A 42 21.78 1.31 4.39
C TYR A 42 22.12 2.18 5.63
N LEU A 43 23.37 2.17 6.05
CA LEU A 43 23.83 2.99 7.21
C LEU A 43 23.77 4.48 6.90
N ASP A 44 24.14 4.89 5.70
CA ASP A 44 24.05 6.28 5.26
C ASP A 44 22.58 6.72 5.17
N LYS A 45 21.69 5.88 4.64
CA LYS A 45 20.24 6.13 4.62
C LYS A 45 19.67 6.33 6.01
N ARG A 46 20.05 5.46 6.96
CA ARG A 46 19.64 5.57 8.37
C ARG A 46 20.13 6.88 9.01
N ARG A 47 21.38 7.26 8.78
CA ARG A 47 21.94 8.53 9.27
C ARG A 47 21.18 9.72 8.71
N LYS A 48 20.99 9.76 7.38
CA LYS A 48 20.24 10.82 6.69
C LYS A 48 18.79 10.90 7.15
N MET A 49 18.13 9.77 7.35
CA MET A 49 16.77 9.72 7.90
C MET A 49 16.70 10.42 9.25
N ILE A 50 17.61 10.10 10.20
CA ILE A 50 17.62 10.76 11.53
C ILE A 50 17.86 12.26 11.39
N GLU A 51 18.77 12.66 10.51
CA GLU A 51 19.06 14.07 10.26
C GLU A 51 17.86 14.81 9.67
N LEU A 52 17.19 14.22 8.68
CA LEU A 52 15.98 14.78 8.06
C LEU A 52 14.85 14.92 9.07
N VAL A 53 14.58 13.88 9.87
CA VAL A 53 13.52 13.94 10.89
C VAL A 53 13.80 15.01 11.95
N LYS A 54 15.06 15.25 12.31
CA LYS A 54 15.42 16.30 13.28
C LYS A 54 15.40 17.72 12.73
N LYS A 55 15.64 17.91 11.43
CA LYS A 55 15.82 19.23 10.82
C LYS A 55 14.63 19.75 10.04
N LEU A 56 13.79 18.85 9.53
CA LEU A 56 12.66 19.25 8.70
C LEU A 56 11.45 19.68 9.56
N PRO A 57 10.57 20.51 9.02
CA PRO A 57 9.38 20.97 9.72
C PRO A 57 8.43 19.84 10.11
N HIS A 58 7.85 19.95 11.30
CA HIS A 58 6.80 19.10 11.83
C HIS A 58 5.43 19.82 11.84
N PRO A 59 4.31 19.11 11.97
CA PRO A 59 4.14 17.65 12.10
C PRO A 59 4.60 16.90 10.85
N MET A 60 5.12 15.67 11.03
CA MET A 60 5.71 14.86 9.97
C MET A 60 5.11 13.46 9.86
N VAL A 61 4.91 12.99 8.63
CA VAL A 61 4.59 11.59 8.34
C VAL A 61 5.78 10.94 7.63
N VAL A 62 6.28 9.84 8.18
CA VAL A 62 7.35 9.02 7.59
C VAL A 62 6.73 7.76 7.02
N TYR A 63 6.73 7.62 5.71
CA TYR A 63 6.22 6.44 5.02
C TYR A 63 7.30 5.38 4.80
N ILE A 64 6.92 4.15 5.12
CA ILE A 64 7.76 2.95 5.02
C ILE A 64 6.99 1.80 4.39
N ASN A 65 7.71 0.78 3.98
CA ASN A 65 7.14 -0.32 3.21
C ASN A 65 6.46 -1.42 4.07
N SER A 66 6.94 -1.67 5.29
CA SER A 66 6.44 -2.78 6.09
C SER A 66 6.23 -2.44 7.58
N PRO A 67 5.28 -3.11 8.27
CA PRO A 67 5.08 -2.94 9.72
C PRO A 67 6.34 -3.27 10.54
N LYS A 68 7.12 -4.26 10.13
CA LYS A 68 8.36 -4.63 10.82
C LYS A 68 9.40 -3.51 10.77
N GLU A 69 9.52 -2.84 9.64
CA GLU A 69 10.39 -1.70 9.45
C GLU A 69 9.96 -0.51 10.32
N ALA A 70 8.63 -0.29 10.48
CA ALA A 70 8.09 0.77 11.33
C ALA A 70 8.62 0.68 12.76
N GLU A 71 8.56 -0.51 13.35
CA GLU A 71 9.02 -0.73 14.72
C GLU A 71 10.54 -0.56 14.85
N GLN A 72 11.30 -0.95 13.84
CA GLN A 72 12.74 -0.74 13.83
C GLN A 72 13.10 0.74 13.76
N ILE A 73 12.43 1.51 12.89
CA ILE A 73 12.62 2.96 12.75
C ILE A 73 12.19 3.67 14.04
N LYS A 74 11.06 3.29 14.64
CA LYS A 74 10.62 3.84 15.93
C LYS A 74 11.71 3.73 16.99
N LYS A 75 12.28 2.54 17.18
CA LYS A 75 13.38 2.32 18.13
C LYS A 75 14.61 3.19 17.84
N VAL A 76 14.97 3.32 16.55
CA VAL A 76 16.10 4.14 16.12
C VAL A 76 15.88 5.62 16.45
N LEU A 77 14.69 6.15 16.17
CA LEU A 77 14.36 7.56 16.41
C LEU A 77 14.25 7.87 17.91
N ILE A 78 13.68 6.96 18.71
CA ILE A 78 13.67 7.07 20.17
C ILE A 78 15.12 7.10 20.71
N SER A 79 15.99 6.20 20.26
CA SER A 79 17.41 6.18 20.64
C SER A 79 18.14 7.46 20.20
N ALA A 80 17.65 8.15 19.17
CA ALA A 80 18.19 9.43 18.72
C ALA A 80 17.58 10.64 19.47
N GLY A 81 16.74 10.42 20.50
CA GLY A 81 16.17 11.45 21.36
C GLY A 81 14.83 12.01 20.89
N LEU A 82 14.13 11.35 19.98
CA LEU A 82 12.79 11.73 19.51
C LEU A 82 11.74 10.94 20.28
N ASN A 83 10.87 11.59 21.04
CA ASN A 83 9.92 10.92 21.94
C ASN A 83 8.45 11.12 21.58
N SER A 84 8.11 12.17 20.80
CA SER A 84 6.73 12.45 20.37
C SER A 84 6.41 11.78 19.04
N LEU A 85 6.45 10.45 19.02
CA LEU A 85 6.25 9.67 17.79
C LEU A 85 5.51 8.35 18.02
N GLU A 86 4.74 7.94 17.00
CA GLU A 86 4.00 6.67 17.00
C GLU A 86 4.10 5.94 15.67
N THR A 87 3.83 4.62 15.70
CA THR A 87 3.69 3.79 14.49
C THR A 87 2.22 3.61 14.14
N PHE A 88 1.90 3.69 12.84
CA PHE A 88 0.56 3.39 12.33
C PHE A 88 0.66 2.49 11.09
N THR A 89 0.28 1.24 11.25
CA THR A 89 0.42 0.20 10.22
C THR A 89 -0.87 -0.62 10.06
N GLY A 90 -0.87 -1.53 9.09
CA GLY A 90 -1.97 -2.48 8.94
C GLY A 90 -2.21 -3.34 10.19
N ASN A 91 -1.17 -3.57 11.01
CA ASN A 91 -1.24 -4.37 12.23
C ASN A 91 -1.71 -3.59 13.47
N THR A 92 -1.84 -2.26 13.40
CA THR A 92 -2.31 -1.43 14.51
C THR A 92 -3.77 -1.75 14.82
N LYS A 93 -4.08 -2.11 16.06
CA LYS A 93 -5.43 -2.48 16.53
C LYS A 93 -6.38 -1.29 16.49
N SER A 94 -7.70 -1.53 16.36
CA SER A 94 -8.71 -0.48 16.18
C SER A 94 -8.69 0.57 17.29
N ALA A 95 -8.71 0.15 18.56
CA ALA A 95 -8.67 1.07 19.70
C ALA A 95 -7.39 1.93 19.74
N GLU A 96 -6.26 1.35 19.33
CA GLU A 96 -5.00 2.08 19.25
C GLU A 96 -4.97 3.07 18.08
N ARG A 97 -5.59 2.72 16.95
CA ARG A 97 -5.77 3.64 15.82
C ARG A 97 -6.51 4.90 16.23
N GLU A 98 -7.62 4.75 16.94
CA GLU A 98 -8.42 5.87 17.42
C GLU A 98 -7.61 6.78 18.38
N ARG A 99 -6.87 6.19 19.32
CA ARG A 99 -5.98 6.92 20.22
C ARG A 99 -4.92 7.71 19.45
N ILE A 100 -4.20 7.04 18.55
CA ILE A 100 -3.12 7.68 17.76
C ILE A 100 -3.67 8.82 16.91
N ILE A 101 -4.81 8.63 16.23
CA ILE A 101 -5.42 9.67 15.41
C ILE A 101 -5.82 10.87 16.26
N LYS A 102 -6.43 10.63 17.41
CA LYS A 102 -6.81 11.70 18.35
C LYS A 102 -5.58 12.48 18.82
N GLU A 103 -4.56 11.79 19.33
CA GLU A 103 -3.34 12.42 19.84
C GLU A 103 -2.56 13.16 18.73
N TRP A 104 -2.56 12.62 17.51
CA TRP A 104 -2.01 13.27 16.31
C TRP A 104 -2.75 14.57 15.97
N THR A 105 -4.07 14.53 15.98
CA THR A 105 -4.90 15.73 15.71
C THR A 105 -4.75 16.78 16.80
N GLU A 106 -4.59 16.37 18.05
CA GLU A 106 -4.39 17.25 19.21
C GLU A 106 -2.93 17.75 19.35
N ASN A 107 -2.04 17.47 18.40
CA ASN A 107 -0.62 17.82 18.43
C ASN A 107 0.18 17.21 19.62
N LYS A 108 -0.30 16.11 20.20
CA LYS A 108 0.42 15.34 21.23
C LYS A 108 1.47 14.41 20.61
N ILE A 109 1.23 13.99 19.38
CA ILE A 109 2.18 13.25 18.54
C ILE A 109 2.63 14.20 17.45
N ASP A 110 3.91 14.25 17.19
CA ASP A 110 4.55 15.17 16.25
C ASP A 110 5.08 14.46 15.01
N LEU A 111 5.25 13.13 15.10
CA LEU A 111 5.72 12.27 14.02
C LEU A 111 4.98 10.95 13.99
N ILE A 112 4.45 10.59 12.82
CA ILE A 112 3.87 9.28 12.56
C ILE A 112 4.78 8.49 11.60
N ILE A 113 5.17 7.27 12.00
CA ILE A 113 5.82 6.30 11.14
C ILE A 113 4.75 5.36 10.61
N ALA A 114 4.52 5.36 9.31
CA ALA A 114 3.35 4.73 8.72
C ALA A 114 3.65 3.84 7.52
N THR A 115 2.83 2.82 7.33
CA THR A 115 2.64 2.18 6.02
C THR A 115 1.50 2.88 5.26
N SER A 116 1.24 2.47 4.02
CA SER A 116 0.10 2.95 3.23
C SER A 116 -1.28 2.78 3.90
N ALA A 117 -1.35 1.99 5.00
CA ALA A 117 -2.54 1.87 5.83
C ALA A 117 -2.92 3.18 6.56
N PHE A 118 -1.95 4.08 6.77
CA PHE A 118 -2.20 5.41 7.31
C PHE A 118 -2.75 6.31 6.22
N GLY A 119 -4.05 6.35 6.12
CA GLY A 119 -4.62 7.08 5.00
C GLY A 119 -6.13 7.24 5.06
N VAL A 120 -6.81 6.26 5.56
CA VAL A 120 -8.28 6.31 5.63
C VAL A 120 -8.69 6.97 6.95
N GLY A 121 -9.45 8.06 6.85
CA GLY A 121 -10.02 8.73 8.02
C GLY A 121 -9.09 9.64 8.81
N VAL A 122 -7.86 9.91 8.33
CA VAL A 122 -6.95 10.86 8.99
C VAL A 122 -6.97 12.19 8.24
N ASP A 123 -7.51 13.20 8.89
CA ASP A 123 -7.57 14.56 8.36
C ASP A 123 -6.88 15.54 9.30
N LYS A 124 -5.58 15.72 9.11
CA LYS A 124 -4.76 16.74 9.76
C LYS A 124 -4.25 17.68 8.69
N GLU A 125 -4.63 18.93 8.80
CA GLU A 125 -4.41 19.92 7.73
C GLU A 125 -2.97 20.45 7.71
N ASP A 126 -2.35 20.56 8.87
CA ASP A 126 -1.08 21.25 9.11
C ASP A 126 0.17 20.35 9.01
N VAL A 127 0.11 19.22 8.34
CA VAL A 127 1.28 18.36 8.11
C VAL A 127 2.32 19.10 7.27
N ARG A 128 3.52 19.30 7.81
CA ARG A 128 4.58 20.07 7.16
C ARG A 128 5.53 19.24 6.32
N THR A 129 5.76 17.98 6.71
CA THR A 129 6.67 17.09 5.96
C THR A 129 6.06 15.71 5.75
N VAL A 130 6.15 15.21 4.53
CA VAL A 130 5.91 13.81 4.18
C VAL A 130 7.23 13.23 3.68
N LEU A 131 7.81 12.32 4.47
CA LEU A 131 9.09 11.68 4.18
C LEU A 131 8.87 10.23 3.74
N HIS A 132 9.27 9.88 2.52
CA HIS A 132 9.27 8.51 2.03
C HIS A 132 10.65 7.87 2.21
N LEU A 133 10.70 6.73 2.87
CA LEU A 133 11.91 5.91 3.01
C LEU A 133 11.90 4.70 2.06
N TYR A 134 10.99 4.69 1.12
CA TYR A 134 10.86 3.68 0.06
C TYR A 134 10.31 4.35 -1.21
N ILE A 135 10.39 3.63 -2.32
CA ILE A 135 9.77 4.08 -3.57
C ILE A 135 8.34 3.52 -3.62
N PRO A 136 7.29 4.35 -3.62
CA PRO A 136 5.91 3.90 -3.76
C PRO A 136 5.68 3.11 -5.06
N ASP A 137 4.80 2.11 -5.02
CA ASP A 137 4.59 1.18 -6.14
C ASP A 137 3.95 1.86 -7.37
N THR A 138 3.26 2.98 -7.16
CA THR A 138 2.66 3.76 -8.26
C THR A 138 2.76 5.26 -8.00
N PRO A 139 2.78 6.10 -9.08
CA PRO A 139 2.67 7.55 -8.94
C PRO A 139 1.40 7.99 -8.22
N ASN A 140 0.29 7.26 -8.38
CA ASN A 140 -0.96 7.55 -7.67
C ASN A 140 -0.83 7.36 -6.17
N GLN A 141 -0.19 6.27 -5.72
CA GLN A 141 0.09 6.04 -4.32
C GLN A 141 0.98 7.14 -3.75
N TYR A 142 2.08 7.47 -4.43
CA TYR A 142 2.95 8.56 -4.04
C TYR A 142 2.16 9.88 -3.87
N TYR A 143 1.33 10.21 -4.86
CA TYR A 143 0.53 11.44 -4.84
C TYR A 143 -0.54 11.45 -3.73
N GLN A 144 -1.13 10.30 -3.41
CA GLN A 144 -2.07 10.17 -2.28
C GLN A 144 -1.37 10.34 -0.93
N GLU A 145 -0.18 9.78 -0.77
CA GLU A 145 0.61 9.86 0.46
C GLU A 145 1.14 11.29 0.68
N LEU A 146 1.78 11.89 -0.33
CA LEU A 146 2.24 13.29 -0.23
C LEU A 146 1.11 14.30 -0.07
N GLY A 147 -0.08 13.97 -0.59
CA GLY A 147 -1.29 14.81 -0.51
C GLY A 147 -1.82 14.99 0.92
N ARG A 148 -1.16 14.42 1.93
CA ARG A 148 -1.46 14.69 3.34
C ARG A 148 -0.79 15.94 3.85
N GLY A 149 0.29 16.38 3.20
CA GLY A 149 0.98 17.61 3.57
C GLY A 149 0.27 18.86 3.05
N GLY A 150 0.27 19.93 3.84
CA GLY A 150 -0.17 21.26 3.43
C GLY A 150 -1.64 21.37 3.03
N ARG A 151 -2.55 20.68 3.69
CA ARG A 151 -4.00 20.76 3.40
C ARG A 151 -4.61 22.10 3.81
N ASP A 152 -3.94 22.82 4.68
CA ASP A 152 -4.25 24.19 5.07
C ASP A 152 -3.82 25.24 4.03
N GLY A 153 -3.32 24.82 2.87
CA GLY A 153 -2.83 25.70 1.80
C GLY A 153 -1.42 26.26 2.02
N LEU A 154 -0.77 25.90 3.12
CA LEU A 154 0.61 26.30 3.37
C LEU A 154 1.60 25.32 2.75
N VAL A 155 2.84 25.78 2.56
CA VAL A 155 3.91 24.96 1.98
C VAL A 155 4.17 23.72 2.85
N SER A 156 4.31 22.58 2.19
CA SER A 156 4.74 21.32 2.77
C SER A 156 5.93 20.75 2.00
N LEU A 157 6.71 19.89 2.65
CA LEU A 157 7.84 19.19 2.04
C LEU A 157 7.45 17.76 1.72
N SER A 158 7.69 17.34 0.48
CA SER A 158 7.64 15.95 0.06
C SER A 158 9.06 15.47 -0.18
N VAL A 159 9.59 14.72 0.75
CA VAL A 159 10.98 14.27 0.75
C VAL A 159 11.03 12.77 0.49
N MET A 160 11.89 12.34 -0.42
CA MET A 160 12.16 10.92 -0.66
C MET A 160 13.63 10.66 -0.32
N CYS A 161 13.90 9.82 0.67
CA CYS A 161 15.24 9.42 1.08
C CYS A 161 15.45 7.94 0.75
N ILE A 162 16.24 7.67 -0.29
CA ILE A 162 16.44 6.33 -0.84
C ILE A 162 17.91 5.98 -0.98
N ASN A 163 18.23 4.68 -0.83
CA ASN A 163 19.43 4.07 -1.38
C ASN A 163 19.07 3.51 -2.78
N PRO A 164 19.51 4.13 -3.88
CA PRO A 164 19.09 3.68 -5.21
C PRO A 164 19.39 2.21 -5.50
N ALA A 165 20.50 1.67 -5.01
CA ALA A 165 20.88 0.28 -5.24
C ALA A 165 19.87 -0.72 -4.65
N ASP A 166 19.43 -0.48 -3.41
CA ASP A 166 18.53 -1.41 -2.71
C ASP A 166 17.05 -1.09 -2.94
N ASP A 167 16.69 0.21 -2.91
CA ASP A 167 15.28 0.61 -2.96
C ASP A 167 14.67 0.49 -4.36
N ILE A 168 15.48 0.65 -5.43
CA ILE A 168 15.02 0.45 -6.80
C ILE A 168 14.77 -1.04 -7.04
N ASP A 169 15.68 -1.92 -6.65
CA ASP A 169 15.50 -3.37 -6.80
C ASP A 169 14.32 -3.87 -5.96
N SER A 170 14.17 -3.37 -4.74
CA SER A 170 12.99 -3.64 -3.90
C SER A 170 11.69 -3.18 -4.55
N ALA A 171 11.67 -1.99 -5.18
CA ALA A 171 10.50 -1.50 -5.89
C ALA A 171 10.17 -2.37 -7.11
N TYR A 172 11.17 -2.74 -7.91
CA TYR A 172 10.98 -3.68 -9.02
C TYR A 172 10.49 -5.04 -8.53
N GLY A 173 11.02 -5.56 -7.43
CA GLY A 173 10.55 -6.80 -6.80
C GLY A 173 9.06 -6.76 -6.46
N ARG A 174 8.58 -5.65 -5.90
CA ARG A 174 7.15 -5.46 -5.61
C ARG A 174 6.30 -5.28 -6.86
N MET A 175 6.82 -4.59 -7.88
CA MET A 175 6.12 -4.40 -9.17
C MET A 175 6.11 -5.67 -10.02
N SER A 176 7.12 -6.53 -9.91
CA SER A 176 7.23 -7.81 -10.63
C SER A 176 6.24 -8.88 -10.14
N VAL A 177 5.49 -8.58 -9.09
CA VAL A 177 4.30 -9.34 -8.67
C VAL A 177 3.14 -9.22 -9.69
N VAL A 178 3.36 -8.66 -10.86
CA VAL A 178 2.48 -8.87 -12.01
C VAL A 178 2.56 -10.35 -12.39
N LEU A 179 1.49 -11.07 -12.10
CA LEU A 179 1.35 -12.46 -12.52
C LEU A 179 1.58 -12.55 -14.03
N LYS A 180 2.70 -13.14 -14.44
CA LYS A 180 2.97 -13.42 -15.84
C LYS A 180 1.90 -14.38 -16.38
N PRO A 181 1.50 -14.29 -17.66
CA PRO A 181 0.48 -15.18 -18.23
C PRO A 181 0.77 -16.66 -17.98
N GLU A 182 2.05 -17.06 -18.04
CA GLU A 182 2.50 -18.44 -17.80
C GLU A 182 2.26 -18.86 -16.33
N THR A 183 2.49 -17.95 -15.38
CA THR A 183 2.26 -18.22 -13.95
C THR A 183 0.75 -18.30 -13.66
N ILE A 184 -0.05 -17.41 -14.27
CA ILE A 184 -1.52 -17.45 -14.18
C ILE A 184 -2.03 -18.80 -14.69
N TRP A 185 -1.59 -19.22 -15.88
CA TRP A 185 -1.99 -20.47 -16.47
C TRP A 185 -1.59 -21.68 -15.63
N LYS A 186 -0.36 -21.72 -15.14
CA LYS A 186 0.11 -22.80 -14.26
C LYS A 186 -0.74 -22.89 -13.00
N ARG A 187 -0.99 -21.78 -12.29
CA ARG A 187 -1.82 -21.74 -11.08
C ARG A 187 -3.26 -22.14 -11.36
N TRP A 188 -3.84 -21.66 -12.46
CA TRP A 188 -5.18 -22.07 -12.89
C TRP A 188 -5.26 -23.59 -13.14
N VAL A 189 -4.37 -24.15 -13.93
CA VAL A 189 -4.33 -25.59 -14.22
C VAL A 189 -4.17 -26.40 -12.95
N TYR A 190 -3.39 -25.91 -12.01
CA TYR A 190 -3.18 -26.56 -10.71
C TYR A 190 -4.46 -26.64 -9.89
N MET A 191 -5.13 -25.51 -9.72
CA MET A 191 -6.43 -25.47 -9.02
C MET A 191 -7.47 -26.32 -9.74
N TYR A 192 -7.54 -26.19 -11.09
CA TYR A 192 -8.50 -26.89 -11.91
C TYR A 192 -8.34 -28.41 -11.86
N LYS A 193 -7.12 -28.94 -11.86
CA LYS A 193 -6.79 -30.37 -11.77
C LYS A 193 -6.71 -30.92 -10.36
N SER A 194 -6.95 -30.10 -9.35
CA SER A 194 -6.91 -30.54 -7.96
C SER A 194 -7.97 -31.61 -7.68
N PRO A 195 -7.66 -32.66 -6.88
CA PRO A 195 -8.64 -33.63 -6.41
C PRO A 195 -9.80 -33.01 -5.61
N LYS A 196 -9.59 -31.81 -5.05
CA LYS A 196 -10.62 -31.06 -4.32
C LYS A 196 -11.55 -30.26 -5.25
N THR A 197 -11.25 -30.20 -6.55
CA THR A 197 -12.11 -29.55 -7.53
C THR A 197 -13.26 -30.45 -7.89
N SER A 198 -14.48 -29.96 -7.84
CA SER A 198 -15.69 -30.73 -8.16
C SER A 198 -16.56 -30.01 -9.19
N TRP A 199 -17.28 -30.80 -9.97
CA TRP A 199 -18.21 -30.32 -10.99
C TRP A 199 -19.64 -30.67 -10.60
N PHE A 200 -20.52 -29.67 -10.66
CA PHE A 200 -21.94 -29.87 -10.43
C PHE A 200 -22.78 -28.93 -11.29
N LYS A 201 -23.69 -29.46 -12.10
CA LYS A 201 -24.64 -28.68 -12.92
C LYS A 201 -24.01 -27.54 -13.72
N GLY A 202 -22.90 -27.82 -14.39
CA GLY A 202 -22.19 -26.80 -15.21
C GLY A 202 -21.40 -25.77 -14.41
N MET A 203 -21.30 -25.93 -13.10
CA MET A 203 -20.46 -25.13 -12.22
C MET A 203 -19.26 -25.93 -11.76
N ILE A 204 -18.17 -25.25 -11.51
CA ILE A 204 -16.94 -25.80 -10.94
C ILE A 204 -16.69 -25.18 -9.57
N THR A 205 -16.45 -26.01 -8.58
CA THR A 205 -15.96 -25.56 -7.26
C THR A 205 -14.46 -25.72 -7.24
N ILE A 206 -13.74 -24.64 -6.99
CA ILE A 206 -12.27 -24.60 -6.98
C ILE A 206 -11.79 -24.29 -5.58
N ASP A 207 -10.87 -25.11 -5.08
CA ASP A 207 -10.16 -24.86 -3.84
C ASP A 207 -8.93 -23.99 -4.13
N THR A 208 -8.92 -22.79 -3.54
CA THR A 208 -7.80 -21.84 -3.67
C THR A 208 -6.66 -22.12 -2.71
N SER A 209 -6.82 -23.05 -1.75
CA SER A 209 -5.75 -23.46 -0.82
C SER A 209 -4.73 -24.43 -1.43
N VAL A 210 -4.93 -24.84 -2.69
CA VAL A 210 -4.05 -25.76 -3.39
C VAL A 210 -2.67 -25.15 -3.59
N LYS A 211 -1.63 -25.88 -3.17
CA LYS A 211 -0.23 -25.46 -3.35
C LYS A 211 0.34 -26.03 -4.65
N PRO A 212 1.06 -25.25 -5.47
CA PRO A 212 1.84 -25.77 -6.59
C PRO A 212 2.89 -26.78 -6.10
N LYS A 213 3.16 -27.85 -6.83
CA LYS A 213 4.27 -28.77 -6.51
C LYS A 213 5.62 -28.06 -6.72
N GLU A 214 6.63 -28.47 -5.94
CA GLU A 214 8.00 -27.97 -5.90
C GLU A 214 8.57 -27.61 -7.29
N GLY A 215 9.24 -26.45 -7.38
CA GLY A 215 9.87 -25.93 -8.59
C GLY A 215 9.34 -24.58 -9.08
N THR A 216 8.39 -23.97 -8.41
CA THR A 216 8.08 -22.54 -8.52
C THR A 216 8.73 -21.80 -7.35
N GLU A 217 9.41 -20.72 -7.63
CA GLU A 217 10.18 -19.91 -6.66
C GLU A 217 9.37 -19.28 -5.49
N ASP A 218 8.21 -19.84 -5.15
CA ASP A 218 7.33 -19.37 -4.08
C ASP A 218 7.21 -20.44 -2.99
N ASP A 219 7.91 -20.23 -1.89
CA ASP A 219 7.82 -20.99 -0.65
C ASP A 219 6.43 -20.88 -0.04
N GLY A 220 5.64 -21.94 -0.20
CA GLY A 220 4.30 -22.27 0.29
C GLY A 220 3.79 -21.67 1.58
N ASN A 221 3.60 -20.35 1.65
CA ASN A 221 3.01 -19.61 2.76
C ASN A 221 1.61 -19.09 2.39
N ALA A 222 0.92 -18.47 3.34
CA ALA A 222 -0.40 -17.82 3.18
C ALA A 222 -0.53 -16.94 1.91
N LEU A 223 0.57 -16.53 1.32
CA LEU A 223 0.70 -15.88 0.02
C LEU A 223 0.15 -16.72 -1.13
N ASP A 224 0.28 -18.07 -1.12
CA ASP A 224 -0.20 -18.91 -2.23
C ASP A 224 -1.71 -18.89 -2.38
N ILE A 225 -2.44 -18.90 -1.26
CA ILE A 225 -3.91 -18.78 -1.27
C ILE A 225 -4.29 -17.44 -1.88
N GLN A 226 -3.64 -16.37 -1.47
CA GLN A 226 -3.89 -15.03 -1.96
C GLN A 226 -3.61 -14.93 -3.47
N TRP A 227 -2.53 -15.53 -3.96
CA TRP A 227 -2.19 -15.60 -5.37
C TRP A 227 -3.21 -16.37 -6.18
N ASN A 228 -3.70 -17.50 -5.68
CA ASN A 228 -4.74 -18.29 -6.32
C ASN A 228 -6.05 -17.51 -6.40
N VAL A 229 -6.42 -16.80 -5.34
CA VAL A 229 -7.58 -15.88 -5.35
C VAL A 229 -7.40 -14.77 -6.38
N TYR A 230 -6.20 -14.18 -6.51
CA TYR A 230 -5.92 -13.17 -7.53
C TYR A 230 -6.06 -13.71 -8.94
N VAL A 231 -5.64 -14.95 -9.21
CA VAL A 231 -5.86 -15.60 -10.52
C VAL A 231 -7.35 -15.69 -10.82
N ILE A 232 -8.17 -16.16 -9.88
CA ILE A 232 -9.63 -16.26 -10.04
C ILE A 232 -10.25 -14.89 -10.33
N LEU A 233 -9.87 -13.86 -9.54
CA LEU A 233 -10.37 -12.50 -9.73
C LEU A 233 -9.93 -11.89 -11.07
N LEU A 234 -8.73 -12.22 -11.55
CA LEU A 234 -8.22 -11.79 -12.84
C LEU A 234 -9.00 -12.42 -13.98
N LEU A 235 -9.22 -13.75 -13.94
CA LEU A 235 -10.02 -14.47 -14.93
C LEU A 235 -11.45 -13.92 -15.01
N ARG A 236 -12.07 -13.62 -13.85
CA ARG A 236 -13.36 -12.93 -13.80
C ARG A 236 -13.30 -11.54 -14.44
N ARG A 237 -12.24 -10.77 -14.16
CA ARG A 237 -12.05 -9.42 -14.71
C ARG A 237 -12.02 -9.40 -16.24
N TYR A 238 -11.45 -10.44 -16.84
CA TYR A 238 -11.40 -10.62 -18.30
C TYR A 238 -12.60 -11.37 -18.87
N ASN A 239 -13.66 -11.59 -18.07
CA ASN A 239 -14.88 -12.30 -18.45
C ASN A 239 -14.64 -13.75 -18.93
N LEU A 240 -13.55 -14.38 -18.49
CA LEU A 240 -13.24 -15.78 -18.81
C LEU A 240 -14.00 -16.75 -17.90
N ILE A 241 -14.38 -16.30 -16.71
CA ILE A 241 -15.21 -17.02 -15.74
C ILE A 241 -16.23 -16.09 -15.10
N SER A 242 -17.31 -16.65 -14.53
CA SER A 242 -18.22 -15.96 -13.63
C SER A 242 -18.19 -16.60 -12.25
N ILE A 243 -18.06 -15.81 -11.20
CA ILE A 243 -18.08 -16.28 -9.79
C ILE A 243 -19.53 -16.25 -9.32
N LYS A 244 -20.08 -17.40 -8.88
CA LYS A 244 -21.43 -17.50 -8.32
C LYS A 244 -21.47 -17.31 -6.82
N SER A 245 -20.50 -17.89 -6.12
CA SER A 245 -20.36 -17.74 -4.67
C SER A 245 -18.90 -17.90 -4.27
N MET A 246 -18.54 -17.34 -3.12
CA MET A 246 -17.25 -17.57 -2.46
C MET A 246 -17.57 -18.03 -1.02
N VAL A 247 -16.97 -19.13 -0.61
CA VAL A 247 -17.07 -19.66 0.75
C VAL A 247 -15.70 -19.49 1.39
N TYR A 248 -15.67 -18.85 2.55
CA TYR A 248 -14.46 -18.75 3.37
C TYR A 248 -14.55 -19.81 4.46
N ASP A 249 -13.53 -20.67 4.52
CA ASP A 249 -13.39 -21.58 5.64
C ASP A 249 -12.90 -20.77 6.85
N ALA A 250 -13.73 -20.70 7.88
CA ALA A 250 -13.43 -19.96 9.11
C ALA A 250 -12.50 -20.73 10.07
N SER A 251 -12.01 -21.90 9.64
CA SER A 251 -11.19 -22.81 10.46
C SER A 251 -9.70 -22.77 10.12
N SER A 252 -9.21 -21.77 9.37
CA SER A 252 -7.79 -21.59 9.05
C SER A 252 -7.19 -20.34 9.67
#